data_0a3804843f7e810d6539118836d59fd9
#
_entry.id   0a3804843f7e810d6539118836d59fd9
#
_cell.length_a   1.000
_cell.length_b   1.000
_cell.length_c   1.000
_cell.angle_alpha   90.00
_cell.angle_beta   90.00
_cell.angle_gamma   90.00
#
_symmetry.space_group_name_H-M   'P 1'
#
loop_
_entity.id
_entity.type
_entity.pdbx_description
1 polymer ?
#
loop_
_entity_poly.entity_id
_entity_poly.type
_entity_poly.pdbx_seq_one_letter_code
_entity_poly.pdbx_strand_id
1 'polypeptide(L)'
;NTSPKKSDCIVVAGGDGFMLNILKRFYMIKKPFYGINCGTFGFLMNKFTFTDIERKISKAKKTLINPLELIAIDKNNKRKKLIAINEVSLFRESKQTALIRLKVGKKIIMKKLIGDGVLISTPAGSTAYNLSVHGPILSLNSGKLAITPISPFRPRRWKGKIISNNMRVKINNLDTLKRPIAAVADNMEVRNVKSLIIKINKNIKLVLLHDRDRSLVKKIKIEQLRKNIK
;
A
#
# COMPACT_ATOMS: atom_id res chain seq x y z
N ASN A 1 22.63 19.60 9.76
CA ASN A 1 21.23 19.18 9.94
C ASN A 1 20.28 20.33 9.54
N THR A 2 19.81 20.28 8.32
CA THR A 2 18.86 21.26 7.79
C THR A 2 17.44 20.78 8.07
N SER A 3 16.54 21.69 8.48
CA SER A 3 15.11 21.34 8.65
C SER A 3 14.56 20.76 7.33
N PRO A 4 13.75 19.69 7.36
CA PRO A 4 13.16 19.11 6.15
C PRO A 4 12.37 20.11 5.29
N LYS A 5 11.83 21.18 5.88
CA LYS A 5 11.15 22.25 5.15
C LYS A 5 12.11 23.10 4.29
N LYS A 6 13.34 23.30 4.75
CA LYS A 6 14.37 24.10 4.07
C LYS A 6 15.23 23.30 3.09
N SER A 7 15.12 21.96 3.05
CA SER A 7 15.87 21.09 2.16
C SER A 7 15.19 20.98 0.78
N ASP A 8 15.96 20.66 -0.26
CA ASP A 8 15.45 20.39 -1.61
C ASP A 8 15.01 18.94 -1.77
N CYS A 9 15.57 18.04 -0.97
CA CYS A 9 15.30 16.61 -0.99
C CYS A 9 15.44 16.03 0.41
N ILE A 10 14.64 15.00 0.74
CA ILE A 10 14.75 14.21 1.97
C ILE A 10 15.47 12.91 1.63
N VAL A 11 16.70 12.75 2.15
CA VAL A 11 17.47 11.52 1.98
C VAL A 11 17.15 10.59 3.14
N VAL A 12 16.83 9.32 2.81
CA VAL A 12 16.43 8.29 3.78
C VAL A 12 17.38 7.10 3.66
N ALA A 13 18.21 6.88 4.67
CA ALA A 13 19.08 5.70 4.77
C ALA A 13 18.38 4.62 5.61
N GLY A 14 18.11 3.44 5.01
CA GLY A 14 17.40 2.36 5.68
C GLY A 14 16.80 1.33 4.73
N GLY A 15 15.71 0.68 5.12
CA GLY A 15 14.91 -0.22 4.28
C GLY A 15 13.55 0.38 3.92
N ASP A 16 12.74 -0.39 3.15
CA ASP A 16 11.42 0.04 2.69
C ASP A 16 10.47 0.42 3.85
N GLY A 17 10.48 -0.34 4.94
CA GLY A 17 9.64 -0.04 6.11
C GLY A 17 9.96 1.32 6.74
N PHE A 18 11.25 1.69 6.81
CA PHE A 18 11.67 3.01 7.29
C PHE A 18 11.27 4.11 6.31
N MET A 19 11.45 3.87 5.00
CA MET A 19 10.99 4.79 3.95
C MET A 19 9.48 5.06 4.06
N LEU A 20 8.64 4.02 4.25
CA LEU A 20 7.20 4.17 4.42
C LEU A 20 6.87 5.07 5.64
N ASN A 21 7.59 4.92 6.75
CA ASN A 21 7.41 5.78 7.93
C ASN A 21 7.75 7.23 7.64
N ILE A 22 8.88 7.48 6.98
CA ILE A 22 9.34 8.83 6.62
C ILE A 22 8.38 9.48 5.62
N LEU A 23 7.94 8.75 4.60
CA LEU A 23 6.94 9.23 3.64
C LEU A 23 5.64 9.65 4.35
N LYS A 24 5.13 8.82 5.29
CA LYS A 24 3.92 9.13 6.07
C LYS A 24 4.10 10.28 7.04
N ARG A 25 5.30 10.47 7.58
CA ARG A 25 5.61 11.58 8.49
C ARG A 25 5.71 12.93 7.76
N PHE A 26 6.29 12.93 6.56
CA PHE A 26 6.68 14.14 5.86
C PHE A 26 5.92 14.44 4.56
N TYR A 27 4.83 13.72 4.25
CA TYR A 27 4.08 13.91 3.00
C TYR A 27 3.55 15.34 2.80
N MET A 28 3.27 16.07 3.90
CA MET A 28 2.79 17.44 3.85
C MET A 28 3.86 18.46 3.38
N ILE A 29 5.13 18.10 3.49
CA ILE A 29 6.24 19.00 3.12
C ILE A 29 6.39 19.13 1.60
N LYS A 30 5.82 18.19 0.83
CA LYS A 30 5.84 18.18 -0.65
C LYS A 30 7.26 18.18 -1.26
N LYS A 31 8.25 17.69 -0.54
CA LYS A 31 9.63 17.52 -1.03
C LYS A 31 9.82 16.12 -1.60
N PRO A 32 10.72 15.94 -2.58
CA PRO A 32 11.07 14.62 -3.06
C PRO A 32 11.87 13.82 -2.03
N PHE A 33 11.79 12.49 -2.12
CA PHE A 33 12.48 11.55 -1.24
C PHE A 33 13.47 10.71 -2.05
N TYR A 34 14.69 10.59 -1.56
CA TYR A 34 15.73 9.73 -2.12
C TYR A 34 16.12 8.69 -1.08
N GLY A 35 15.81 7.41 -1.33
CA GLY A 35 16.11 6.32 -0.42
C GLY A 35 17.46 5.67 -0.73
N ILE A 36 18.26 5.38 0.29
CA ILE A 36 19.49 4.60 0.21
C ILE A 36 19.26 3.29 0.97
N ASN A 37 19.34 2.15 0.27
CA ASN A 37 19.10 0.84 0.87
C ASN A 37 20.28 0.40 1.74
N CYS A 38 20.05 0.32 3.04
CA CYS A 38 21.00 -0.22 4.03
C CYS A 38 20.68 -1.67 4.44
N GLY A 39 19.62 -2.28 3.84
CA GLY A 39 19.23 -3.66 4.07
C GLY A 39 19.47 -4.56 2.87
N THR A 40 18.97 -5.79 2.93
CA THR A 40 19.16 -6.81 1.89
C THR A 40 18.34 -6.46 0.62
N PHE A 41 17.08 -6.10 0.79
CA PHE A 41 16.17 -5.75 -0.30
C PHE A 41 15.50 -4.39 -0.05
N GLY A 42 15.27 -3.62 -1.11
CA GLY A 42 14.58 -2.35 -1.04
C GLY A 42 13.90 -2.04 -2.37
N PHE A 43 12.56 -2.09 -2.37
CA PHE A 43 11.77 -1.81 -3.56
C PHE A 43 11.65 -0.29 -3.79
N LEU A 44 11.46 0.48 -2.71
CA LEU A 44 11.39 1.94 -2.72
C LEU A 44 12.76 2.62 -2.68
N MET A 45 13.84 1.87 -2.41
CA MET A 45 15.17 2.37 -2.15
C MET A 45 16.09 2.27 -3.37
N ASN A 46 17.12 3.11 -3.45
CA ASN A 46 18.25 2.97 -4.38
C ASN A 46 19.34 2.07 -3.80
N LYS A 47 20.32 1.70 -4.62
CA LYS A 47 21.47 0.90 -4.15
C LYS A 47 22.24 1.69 -3.09
N PHE A 48 22.76 0.96 -2.11
CA PHE A 48 23.67 1.53 -1.12
C PHE A 48 24.85 2.24 -1.77
N THR A 49 25.06 3.48 -1.39
CA THR A 49 26.21 4.29 -1.78
C THR A 49 26.27 5.52 -0.90
N PHE A 50 27.47 5.96 -0.56
CA PHE A 50 27.71 7.25 0.08
C PHE A 50 28.50 8.22 -0.83
N THR A 51 28.93 7.74 -2.00
CA THR A 51 29.66 8.58 -2.95
C THR A 51 28.72 9.23 -3.94
N ASP A 52 29.00 10.48 -4.32
CA ASP A 52 28.30 11.23 -5.38
C ASP A 52 26.77 11.36 -5.19
N ILE A 53 26.30 11.40 -3.93
CA ILE A 53 24.85 11.43 -3.62
C ILE A 53 24.18 12.62 -4.31
N GLU A 54 24.76 13.82 -4.26
CA GLU A 54 24.19 15.02 -4.89
C GLU A 54 24.06 14.85 -6.41
N ARG A 55 25.09 14.32 -7.07
CA ARG A 55 25.08 14.03 -8.50
C ARG A 55 24.05 12.96 -8.86
N LYS A 56 23.84 11.95 -8.01
CA LYS A 56 22.80 10.92 -8.20
C LYS A 56 21.41 11.50 -8.05
N ILE A 57 21.18 12.32 -7.02
CA ILE A 57 19.89 13.00 -6.78
C ILE A 57 19.55 13.91 -7.96
N SER A 58 20.52 14.74 -8.45
CA SER A 58 20.28 15.64 -9.57
C SER A 58 19.93 14.92 -10.88
N LYS A 59 20.44 13.70 -11.09
CA LYS A 59 20.19 12.87 -12.28
C LYS A 59 19.06 11.85 -12.07
N ALA A 60 18.47 11.77 -10.88
CA ALA A 60 17.46 10.77 -10.54
C ALA A 60 16.16 10.95 -11.34
N LYS A 61 15.52 9.84 -11.67
CA LYS A 61 14.18 9.82 -12.25
C LYS A 61 13.14 10.01 -11.15
N LYS A 62 12.22 10.96 -11.39
CA LYS A 62 11.10 11.22 -10.51
C LYS A 62 9.99 10.19 -10.76
N THR A 63 9.51 9.59 -9.70
CA THR A 63 8.34 8.69 -9.71
C THR A 63 7.30 9.27 -8.78
N LEU A 64 6.11 9.55 -9.33
CA LEU A 64 4.98 10.08 -8.57
C LEU A 64 4.11 8.92 -8.10
N ILE A 65 3.80 8.88 -6.80
CA ILE A 65 2.85 7.94 -6.21
C ILE A 65 1.81 8.69 -5.38
N ASN A 66 0.58 8.17 -5.38
CA ASN A 66 -0.51 8.67 -4.56
C ASN A 66 -0.88 7.59 -3.54
N PRO A 67 -0.96 7.92 -2.24
CA PRO A 67 -1.32 6.95 -1.21
C PRO A 67 -2.82 6.63 -1.23
N LEU A 68 -3.18 5.51 -0.64
CA LEU A 68 -4.54 5.24 -0.19
C LEU A 68 -4.87 6.11 1.02
N GLU A 69 -6.06 6.63 1.06
CA GLU A 69 -6.70 7.19 2.25
C GLU A 69 -7.67 6.16 2.80
N LEU A 70 -7.52 5.86 4.07
CA LEU A 70 -8.37 4.96 4.83
C LEU A 70 -9.14 5.73 5.89
N ILE A 71 -10.46 5.55 5.96
CA ILE A 71 -11.29 5.93 7.10
C ILE A 71 -11.81 4.64 7.73
N ALA A 72 -11.30 4.32 8.91
CA ALA A 72 -11.74 3.20 9.71
C ALA A 72 -12.78 3.67 10.74
N ILE A 73 -13.85 2.88 10.92
CA ILE A 73 -14.86 3.06 11.96
C ILE A 73 -14.81 1.80 12.81
N ASP A 74 -14.52 1.93 14.09
CA ASP A 74 -14.48 0.81 15.03
C ASP A 74 -15.88 0.44 15.54
N LYS A 75 -15.96 -0.60 16.38
CA LYS A 75 -17.22 -1.07 16.99
C LYS A 75 -17.91 -0.01 17.84
N ASN A 76 -17.18 0.97 18.39
CA ASN A 76 -17.67 2.07 19.21
C ASN A 76 -18.01 3.32 18.36
N ASN A 77 -18.04 3.19 17.02
CA ASN A 77 -18.24 4.27 16.05
C ASN A 77 -17.15 5.37 16.06
N LYS A 78 -16.01 5.15 16.72
CA LYS A 78 -14.86 6.04 16.67
C LYS A 78 -14.23 5.99 15.28
N ARG A 79 -13.96 7.16 14.71
CA ARG A 79 -13.34 7.30 13.39
C ARG A 79 -11.84 7.50 13.53
N LYS A 80 -11.07 6.79 12.70
CA LYS A 80 -9.63 7.00 12.54
C LYS A 80 -9.31 7.14 11.06
N LYS A 81 -8.57 8.19 10.71
CA LYS A 81 -8.11 8.45 9.33
C LYS A 81 -6.62 8.13 9.25
N LEU A 82 -6.23 7.31 8.26
CA LEU A 82 -4.86 6.91 8.00
C LEU A 82 -4.56 7.01 6.50
N ILE A 83 -3.27 6.97 6.16
CA ILE A 83 -2.78 6.82 4.79
C ILE A 83 -1.92 5.56 4.69
N ALA A 84 -1.99 4.89 3.53
CA ALA A 84 -1.14 3.78 3.19
C ALA A 84 -0.51 4.00 1.80
N ILE A 85 0.75 3.68 1.67
CA ILE A 85 1.52 3.84 0.43
C ILE A 85 1.44 2.56 -0.38
N ASN A 86 1.65 1.42 0.25
CA ASN A 86 1.56 0.11 -0.39
C ASN A 86 0.13 -0.42 -0.40
N GLU A 87 -0.42 -0.73 0.78
CA GLU A 87 -1.73 -1.37 0.88
C GLU A 87 -2.44 -1.07 2.19
N VAL A 88 -3.75 -1.31 2.15
CA VAL A 88 -4.59 -1.49 3.33
C VAL A 88 -5.02 -2.94 3.39
N SER A 89 -4.64 -3.64 4.44
CA SER A 89 -5.05 -5.03 4.71
C SER A 89 -6.01 -5.12 5.88
N LEU A 90 -6.93 -6.07 5.80
CA LEU A 90 -7.83 -6.45 6.89
C LEU A 90 -7.54 -7.88 7.28
N PHE A 91 -7.47 -8.12 8.59
CA PHE A 91 -7.24 -9.43 9.17
C PHE A 91 -8.25 -9.75 10.25
N ARG A 92 -8.56 -11.05 10.40
CA ARG A 92 -9.23 -11.56 11.58
C ARG A 92 -8.36 -11.34 12.83
N GLU A 93 -8.96 -10.93 13.94
CA GLU A 93 -8.28 -10.78 15.24
C GLU A 93 -8.43 -12.02 16.13
N SER A 94 -9.22 -13.01 15.71
CA SER A 94 -9.50 -14.21 16.49
C SER A 94 -9.26 -15.48 15.67
N LYS A 95 -9.45 -16.65 16.30
CA LYS A 95 -9.41 -17.95 15.63
C LYS A 95 -10.52 -18.10 14.56
N GLN A 96 -11.60 -17.32 14.68
CA GLN A 96 -12.70 -17.32 13.71
C GLN A 96 -12.31 -16.59 12.44
N THR A 97 -12.74 -17.11 11.29
CA THR A 97 -12.56 -16.43 10.00
C THR A 97 -13.24 -15.08 9.98
N ALA A 98 -12.68 -14.11 9.29
CA ALA A 98 -13.34 -12.84 9.01
C ALA A 98 -14.60 -13.07 8.17
N LEU A 99 -15.62 -12.23 8.35
CA LEU A 99 -16.88 -12.26 7.61
C LEU A 99 -17.13 -10.87 7.02
N ILE A 100 -16.82 -10.70 5.74
CA ILE A 100 -16.62 -9.39 5.12
C ILE A 100 -17.56 -9.19 3.93
N ARG A 101 -18.16 -7.99 3.82
CA ARG A 101 -18.86 -7.51 2.63
C ARG A 101 -18.00 -6.46 1.92
N LEU A 102 -17.86 -6.58 0.60
CA LEU A 102 -17.11 -5.64 -0.24
C LEU A 102 -18.03 -4.91 -1.20
N LYS A 103 -17.90 -3.58 -1.24
CA LYS A 103 -18.60 -2.70 -2.17
C LYS A 103 -17.60 -1.80 -2.88
N VAL A 104 -17.72 -1.67 -4.20
CA VAL A 104 -16.91 -0.78 -5.04
C VAL A 104 -17.84 0.22 -5.70
N GLY A 105 -17.65 1.50 -5.41
CA GLY A 105 -18.60 2.54 -5.79
C GLY A 105 -19.99 2.24 -5.23
N LYS A 106 -21.00 2.12 -6.11
CA LYS A 106 -22.38 1.76 -5.74
C LYS A 106 -22.64 0.25 -5.74
N LYS A 107 -21.75 -0.58 -6.33
CA LYS A 107 -21.98 -2.01 -6.56
C LYS A 107 -21.38 -2.87 -5.45
N ILE A 108 -22.15 -3.83 -4.91
CA ILE A 108 -21.65 -4.89 -4.05
C ILE A 108 -20.96 -5.93 -4.95
N ILE A 109 -19.65 -6.10 -4.77
CA ILE A 109 -18.85 -7.08 -5.55
C ILE A 109 -18.71 -8.41 -4.81
N MET A 110 -18.89 -8.40 -3.49
CA MET A 110 -18.85 -9.59 -2.65
C MET A 110 -19.82 -9.41 -1.47
N LYS A 111 -20.90 -10.19 -1.47
CA LYS A 111 -21.91 -10.13 -0.39
C LYS A 111 -21.36 -10.68 0.93
N LYS A 112 -20.57 -11.77 0.85
CA LYS A 112 -20.05 -12.50 2.01
C LYS A 112 -18.74 -13.18 1.63
N LEU A 113 -17.62 -12.63 2.06
CA LEU A 113 -16.30 -13.23 2.00
C LEU A 113 -15.98 -13.83 3.36
N ILE A 114 -15.66 -15.11 3.39
CA ILE A 114 -15.19 -15.84 4.58
C ILE A 114 -13.74 -16.23 4.32
N GLY A 115 -12.81 -15.81 5.17
CA GLY A 115 -11.39 -16.09 5.03
C GLY A 115 -10.59 -15.41 6.14
N ASP A 116 -9.28 -15.30 5.96
CA ASP A 116 -8.44 -14.60 6.94
C ASP A 116 -8.54 -13.08 6.81
N GLY A 117 -8.87 -12.60 5.59
CA GLY A 117 -9.01 -11.16 5.36
C GLY A 117 -9.11 -10.78 3.89
N VAL A 118 -8.82 -9.51 3.63
CA VAL A 118 -8.76 -8.91 2.29
C VAL A 118 -7.76 -7.76 2.28
N LEU A 119 -7.12 -7.55 1.15
CA LEU A 119 -6.12 -6.53 0.95
C LEU A 119 -6.50 -5.63 -0.24
N ILE A 120 -6.27 -4.32 -0.11
CA ILE A 120 -6.41 -3.34 -1.18
C ILE A 120 -5.05 -2.71 -1.41
N SER A 121 -4.45 -2.95 -2.59
CA SER A 121 -3.12 -2.50 -2.92
C SER A 121 -3.10 -1.42 -3.99
N THR A 122 -2.16 -0.48 -3.84
CA THR A 122 -1.73 0.44 -4.89
C THR A 122 -0.84 -0.27 -5.92
N PRO A 123 -0.58 0.33 -7.08
CA PRO A 123 0.45 -0.18 -7.98
C PRO A 123 1.84 -0.29 -7.34
N ALA A 124 2.23 0.68 -6.49
CA ALA A 124 3.52 0.65 -5.78
C ALA A 124 3.60 -0.53 -4.79
N GLY A 125 2.51 -0.82 -4.08
CA GLY A 125 2.40 -1.93 -3.13
C GLY A 125 2.09 -3.28 -3.78
N SER A 126 1.82 -3.32 -5.10
CA SER A 126 1.41 -4.57 -5.76
C SER A 126 2.47 -5.68 -5.72
N THR A 127 3.74 -5.31 -5.52
CA THR A 127 4.89 -6.21 -5.36
C THR A 127 5.27 -6.45 -3.89
N ALA A 128 4.55 -5.84 -2.94
CA ALA A 128 4.71 -6.05 -1.50
C ALA A 128 3.80 -7.19 -1.01
N TYR A 129 3.08 -7.00 0.08
CA TYR A 129 2.23 -8.05 0.66
C TYR A 129 1.16 -8.57 -0.31
N ASN A 130 0.67 -7.72 -1.22
CA ASN A 130 -0.24 -8.15 -2.28
C ASN A 130 0.32 -9.32 -3.11
N LEU A 131 1.61 -9.31 -3.43
CA LEU A 131 2.25 -10.39 -4.18
C LEU A 131 2.33 -11.68 -3.35
N SER A 132 2.62 -11.58 -2.06
CA SER A 132 2.68 -12.73 -1.12
C SER A 132 1.34 -13.44 -0.98
N VAL A 133 0.22 -12.72 -1.12
CA VAL A 133 -1.14 -13.30 -1.13
C VAL A 133 -1.65 -13.59 -2.55
N HIS A 134 -0.72 -13.75 -3.50
CA HIS A 134 -1.00 -14.08 -4.91
C HIS A 134 -1.83 -13.04 -5.67
N GLY A 135 -1.79 -11.79 -5.23
CA GLY A 135 -2.42 -10.68 -5.94
C GLY A 135 -1.70 -10.32 -7.25
N PRO A 136 -2.37 -9.61 -8.16
CA PRO A 136 -1.78 -9.19 -9.42
C PRO A 136 -0.74 -8.09 -9.21
N ILE A 137 0.36 -8.13 -9.98
CA ILE A 137 1.31 -7.04 -10.08
C ILE A 137 0.72 -5.98 -11.03
N LEU A 138 0.63 -4.74 -10.57
CA LEU A 138 0.08 -3.62 -11.33
C LEU A 138 1.21 -2.72 -11.83
N SER A 139 1.14 -2.34 -13.10
CA SER A 139 2.04 -1.29 -13.63
C SER A 139 1.77 0.04 -12.91
N LEU A 140 2.84 0.79 -12.60
CA LEU A 140 2.76 1.98 -11.76
C LEU A 140 1.76 3.02 -12.28
N ASN A 141 1.71 3.19 -13.62
CA ASN A 141 0.83 4.15 -14.29
C ASN A 141 -0.51 3.53 -14.74
N SER A 142 -0.88 2.35 -14.22
CA SER A 142 -2.08 1.64 -14.66
C SER A 142 -3.40 2.33 -14.31
N GLY A 143 -3.39 3.27 -13.36
CA GLY A 143 -4.62 3.88 -12.85
C GLY A 143 -5.55 2.88 -12.13
N LYS A 144 -5.00 1.78 -11.60
CA LYS A 144 -5.75 0.66 -11.02
C LYS A 144 -5.38 0.41 -9.57
N LEU A 145 -6.25 -0.33 -8.87
CA LEU A 145 -6.01 -0.90 -7.54
C LEU A 145 -6.31 -2.40 -7.61
N ALA A 146 -5.60 -3.19 -6.80
CA ALA A 146 -5.91 -4.60 -6.61
C ALA A 146 -6.72 -4.79 -5.31
N ILE A 147 -7.75 -5.61 -5.37
CA ILE A 147 -8.47 -6.17 -4.22
C ILE A 147 -8.13 -7.65 -4.21
N THR A 148 -7.43 -8.12 -3.18
CA THR A 148 -6.94 -9.50 -3.10
C THR A 148 -7.41 -10.13 -1.80
N PRO A 149 -8.09 -11.30 -1.83
CA PRO A 149 -8.46 -12.00 -0.61
C PRO A 149 -7.23 -12.62 0.05
N ILE A 150 -7.29 -12.78 1.37
CA ILE A 150 -6.28 -13.48 2.17
C ILE A 150 -6.90 -14.79 2.62
N SER A 151 -6.34 -15.91 2.17
CA SER A 151 -6.81 -17.28 2.48
C SER A 151 -8.34 -17.44 2.41
N PRO A 152 -8.98 -17.21 1.25
CA PRO A 152 -10.43 -17.25 1.13
C PRO A 152 -10.97 -18.68 1.32
N PHE A 153 -11.85 -18.88 2.31
CA PHE A 153 -12.55 -20.15 2.54
C PHE A 153 -13.86 -20.24 1.74
N ARG A 154 -14.59 -19.11 1.62
CA ARG A 154 -15.80 -19.00 0.80
C ARG A 154 -15.91 -17.58 0.23
N PRO A 155 -16.05 -17.40 -1.09
CA PRO A 155 -15.86 -18.41 -2.16
C PRO A 155 -14.38 -18.78 -2.33
N ARG A 156 -14.04 -20.06 -2.40
CA ARG A 156 -12.64 -20.54 -2.45
C ARG A 156 -11.87 -20.12 -3.69
N ARG A 157 -12.55 -19.99 -4.83
CA ARG A 157 -11.93 -19.66 -6.13
C ARG A 157 -11.91 -18.17 -6.45
N TRP A 158 -12.36 -17.32 -5.53
CA TRP A 158 -12.32 -15.88 -5.77
C TRP A 158 -10.89 -15.37 -5.63
N LYS A 159 -10.31 -14.97 -6.75
CA LYS A 159 -8.93 -14.45 -6.81
C LYS A 159 -8.82 -12.95 -6.56
N GLY A 160 -9.96 -12.28 -6.24
CA GLY A 160 -9.97 -10.83 -6.08
C GLY A 160 -10.45 -10.09 -7.34
N LYS A 161 -10.15 -8.81 -7.41
CA LYS A 161 -10.57 -7.95 -8.52
C LYS A 161 -9.63 -6.77 -8.71
N ILE A 162 -9.30 -6.44 -9.94
CA ILE A 162 -8.66 -5.18 -10.32
C ILE A 162 -9.76 -4.15 -10.56
N ILE A 163 -9.61 -2.95 -10.00
CA ILE A 163 -10.57 -1.85 -10.13
C ILE A 163 -9.85 -0.57 -10.54
N SER A 164 -10.60 0.43 -11.05
CA SER A 164 -10.05 1.77 -11.28
C SER A 164 -9.71 2.46 -9.96
N ASN A 165 -8.59 3.20 -9.92
CA ASN A 165 -8.16 3.97 -8.76
C ASN A 165 -9.08 5.17 -8.43
N ASN A 166 -10.02 5.51 -9.34
CA ASN A 166 -11.07 6.50 -9.08
C ASN A 166 -12.20 5.96 -8.20
N MET A 167 -12.24 4.64 -8.00
CA MET A 167 -13.30 4.00 -7.25
C MET A 167 -13.03 4.02 -5.75
N ARG A 168 -14.10 4.14 -4.98
CA ARG A 168 -14.09 3.99 -3.52
C ARG A 168 -14.43 2.53 -3.17
N VAL A 169 -13.62 1.93 -2.31
CA VAL A 169 -13.90 0.61 -1.73
C VAL A 169 -14.49 0.80 -0.34
N LYS A 170 -15.67 0.22 -0.08
CA LYS A 170 -16.25 0.12 1.25
C LYS A 170 -16.23 -1.32 1.70
N ILE A 171 -15.75 -1.56 2.91
CA ILE A 171 -15.67 -2.87 3.53
C ILE A 171 -16.48 -2.83 4.83
N ASN A 172 -17.33 -3.83 5.03
CA ASN A 172 -18.09 -3.98 6.26
C ASN A 172 -17.75 -5.32 6.90
N ASN A 173 -17.43 -5.32 8.18
CA ASN A 173 -17.47 -6.51 9.01
C ASN A 173 -18.95 -6.85 9.28
N LEU A 174 -19.36 -8.06 8.96
CA LEU A 174 -20.75 -8.50 9.11
C LEU A 174 -21.05 -9.10 10.50
N ASP A 175 -19.99 -9.37 11.29
CA ASP A 175 -20.11 -9.92 12.64
C ASP A 175 -18.97 -9.39 13.52
N THR A 176 -19.16 -8.23 14.08
CA THR A 176 -18.12 -7.55 14.87
C THR A 176 -17.90 -8.15 16.26
N LEU A 177 -18.84 -8.93 16.76
CA LEU A 177 -18.76 -9.55 18.09
C LEU A 177 -18.00 -10.87 18.05
N LYS A 178 -18.44 -11.82 17.21
CA LYS A 178 -17.82 -13.14 17.11
C LYS A 178 -16.58 -13.15 16.21
N ARG A 179 -16.48 -12.22 15.25
CA ARG A 179 -15.45 -12.19 14.21
C ARG A 179 -14.82 -10.80 14.10
N PRO A 180 -14.14 -10.33 15.17
CA PRO A 180 -13.46 -9.04 15.13
C PRO A 180 -12.36 -9.04 14.05
N ILE A 181 -12.17 -7.88 13.43
CA ILE A 181 -11.14 -7.66 12.42
C ILE A 181 -10.31 -6.42 12.72
N ALA A 182 -9.02 -6.47 12.40
CA ALA A 182 -8.12 -5.34 12.39
C ALA A 182 -7.90 -4.84 10.96
N ALA A 183 -7.68 -3.55 10.80
CA ALA A 183 -7.22 -2.94 9.57
C ALA A 183 -5.81 -2.40 9.75
N VAL A 184 -4.93 -2.66 8.79
CA VAL A 184 -3.55 -2.22 8.80
C VAL A 184 -3.29 -1.37 7.55
N ALA A 185 -2.84 -0.12 7.75
CA ALA A 185 -2.40 0.79 6.70
C ALA A 185 -0.85 0.78 6.66
N ASP A 186 -0.27 -0.03 5.79
CA ASP A 186 1.16 -0.42 5.79
C ASP A 186 1.57 -1.02 7.15
N ASN A 187 1.98 -0.19 8.11
CA ASN A 187 2.43 -0.56 9.46
C ASN A 187 1.58 0.05 10.59
N MET A 188 0.45 0.70 10.28
CA MET A 188 -0.41 1.32 11.29
C MET A 188 -1.72 0.56 11.44
N GLU A 189 -1.95 0.00 12.63
CA GLU A 189 -3.10 -0.85 12.93
C GLU A 189 -4.27 -0.08 13.57
N VAL A 190 -5.48 -0.52 13.26
CA VAL A 190 -6.74 -0.16 13.92
C VAL A 190 -7.51 -1.44 14.19
N ARG A 191 -7.79 -1.72 15.45
CA ARG A 191 -8.51 -2.93 15.89
C ARG A 191 -10.01 -2.75 15.98
N ASN A 192 -10.73 -3.88 16.11
CA ASN A 192 -12.18 -3.93 16.29
C ASN A 192 -12.94 -3.13 15.22
N VAL A 193 -12.54 -3.26 13.97
CA VAL A 193 -13.10 -2.49 12.87
C VAL A 193 -14.49 -2.99 12.50
N LYS A 194 -15.47 -2.06 12.46
CA LYS A 194 -16.83 -2.28 11.97
C LYS A 194 -16.93 -2.03 10.48
N SER A 195 -16.31 -0.96 9.99
CA SER A 195 -16.29 -0.64 8.57
C SER A 195 -15.10 0.20 8.16
N LEU A 196 -14.73 0.09 6.88
CA LEU A 196 -13.67 0.84 6.23
C LEU A 196 -14.17 1.52 4.97
N ILE A 197 -13.63 2.71 4.71
CA ILE A 197 -13.74 3.38 3.41
C ILE A 197 -12.32 3.65 2.93
N ILE A 198 -11.99 3.15 1.75
CA ILE A 198 -10.66 3.24 1.15
C ILE A 198 -10.78 3.88 -0.23
N LYS A 199 -9.92 4.84 -0.53
CA LYS A 199 -9.79 5.48 -1.85
C LYS A 199 -8.37 5.97 -2.06
N ILE A 200 -7.95 6.20 -3.29
CA ILE A 200 -6.72 6.96 -3.58
C ILE A 200 -6.93 8.42 -3.17
N ASN A 201 -5.94 8.98 -2.48
CA ASN A 201 -5.89 10.42 -2.23
C ASN A 201 -5.00 11.09 -3.28
N LYS A 202 -5.63 11.63 -4.34
CA LYS A 202 -4.93 12.31 -5.45
C LYS A 202 -4.33 13.66 -5.07
N ASN A 203 -4.74 14.24 -3.94
CA ASN A 203 -4.20 15.52 -3.47
C ASN A 203 -2.82 15.34 -2.81
N ILE A 204 -2.52 14.12 -2.33
CA ILE A 204 -1.20 13.79 -1.79
C ILE A 204 -0.36 13.21 -2.93
N LYS A 205 0.72 13.94 -3.26
CA LYS A 205 1.68 13.56 -4.31
C LYS A 205 3.02 13.30 -3.64
N LEU A 206 3.42 12.04 -3.57
CA LEU A 206 4.73 11.63 -3.05
C LEU A 206 5.67 11.44 -4.24
N VAL A 207 6.79 12.15 -4.22
CA VAL A 207 7.80 12.07 -5.28
C VAL A 207 8.97 11.26 -4.77
N LEU A 208 9.17 10.07 -5.33
CA LEU A 208 10.34 9.24 -5.09
C LEU A 208 11.38 9.49 -6.18
N LEU A 209 12.63 9.64 -5.77
CA LEU A 209 13.78 9.76 -6.65
C LEU A 209 14.50 8.42 -6.77
N HIS A 210 14.64 7.93 -7.99
CA HIS A 210 15.33 6.67 -8.28
C HIS A 210 16.48 6.88 -9.25
N ASP A 211 17.58 6.18 -9.03
CA ASP A 211 18.68 6.10 -9.98
C ASP A 211 18.16 5.63 -11.35
N ARG A 212 18.77 6.15 -12.44
CA ARG A 212 18.27 5.91 -13.81
C ARG A 212 18.06 4.43 -14.13
N ASP A 213 18.91 3.56 -13.59
CA ASP A 213 18.87 2.13 -13.85
C ASP A 213 17.95 1.34 -12.91
N ARG A 214 17.44 1.96 -11.84
CA ARG A 214 16.68 1.34 -10.75
C ARG A 214 15.35 2.01 -10.47
N SER A 215 14.71 2.60 -11.48
CA SER A 215 13.41 3.22 -11.29
C SER A 215 12.37 2.19 -10.78
N LEU A 216 11.41 2.64 -9.98
CA LEU A 216 10.32 1.81 -9.47
C LEU A 216 9.58 1.10 -10.61
N VAL A 217 9.41 1.77 -11.76
CA VAL A 217 8.83 1.19 -12.97
C VAL A 217 9.63 -0.03 -13.45
N LYS A 218 10.97 0.07 -13.51
CA LYS A 218 11.83 -1.07 -13.90
C LYS A 218 11.72 -2.22 -12.90
N LYS A 219 11.73 -1.94 -11.60
CA LYS A 219 11.60 -2.97 -10.55
C LYS A 219 10.29 -3.72 -10.65
N ILE A 220 9.16 -3.01 -10.82
CA ILE A 220 7.85 -3.64 -11.04
C ILE A 220 7.87 -4.52 -12.29
N LYS A 221 8.45 -4.04 -13.39
CA LYS A 221 8.58 -4.82 -14.64
C LYS A 221 9.40 -6.09 -14.46
N ILE A 222 10.51 -6.02 -13.74
CA ILE A 222 11.35 -7.19 -13.44
C ILE A 222 10.55 -8.22 -12.62
N GLU A 223 9.80 -7.81 -11.61
CA GLU A 223 8.95 -8.73 -10.84
C GLU A 223 7.83 -9.36 -11.69
N GLN A 224 7.26 -8.59 -12.64
CA GLN A 224 6.29 -9.15 -13.60
C GLN A 224 6.90 -10.24 -14.48
N LEU A 225 8.14 -10.04 -14.93
CA LEU A 225 8.85 -11.01 -15.77
C LEU A 225 9.27 -12.26 -14.98
N ARG A 226 9.69 -12.14 -13.72
CA ARG A 226 10.06 -13.27 -12.87
C ARG A 226 8.94 -14.30 -12.66
N LYS A 227 7.68 -13.89 -12.77
CA LYS A 227 6.54 -14.82 -12.74
C LYS A 227 6.51 -15.80 -13.91
N ASN A 228 7.20 -15.51 -14.99
CA ASN A 228 7.22 -16.31 -16.21
C ASN A 228 8.44 -17.25 -16.31
N ILE A 229 9.32 -17.21 -15.30
CA ILE A 229 10.49 -18.11 -15.22
C ILE A 229 10.18 -19.16 -14.15
N LYS A 230 9.50 -20.22 -14.57
CA LYS A 230 9.46 -21.50 -13.90
C LYS A 230 9.99 -22.55 -14.85
#